data_9f33137dd70d105b0f30fad4749c3af0
#
_entry.id   9f33137dd70d105b0f30fad4749c3af0
#
_cell.length_a   1.000
_cell.length_b   1.000
_cell.length_c   1.000
_cell.angle_alpha   90.00
_cell.angle_beta   90.00
_cell.angle_gamma   90.00
#
_symmetry.space_group_name_H-M   'P 1'
#
loop_
_entity.id
_entity.type
_entity.pdbx_description
1 polymer ?
#
loop_
_entity_poly.entity_id
_entity_poly.type
_entity_poly.pdbx_seq_one_letter_code
_entity_poly.pdbx_strand_id
1 'polypeptide(L)'
;MSDECAQVLVANETFYRAFEKKDIEAMSAVWSQGTGSRCIHPGRDVIRGWKDIRYSWEQIFKKTNYLEIEIEIMTTEVSETIAYLIVNEKVLQVIGGRRIKAESIATNVFERMASSWYLVHHHGSPIMR
;
A
#
# COMPACT_ATOMS: atom_id res chain seq x y z
N MET A 1 -9.81 -21.67 -1.69
CA MET A 1 -9.57 -20.30 -1.20
C MET A 1 -10.87 -19.77 -0.64
N SER A 2 -10.84 -19.16 0.54
CA SER A 2 -12.04 -18.60 1.15
C SER A 2 -12.45 -17.29 0.46
N ASP A 3 -13.72 -16.91 0.61
CA ASP A 3 -14.20 -15.63 0.08
C ASP A 3 -13.48 -14.46 0.73
N GLU A 4 -13.17 -14.55 2.03
CA GLU A 4 -12.39 -13.52 2.73
C GLU A 4 -11.00 -13.37 2.14
N CYS A 5 -10.34 -14.49 1.83
CA CYS A 5 -9.02 -14.44 1.20
C CYS A 5 -9.09 -13.72 -0.15
N ALA A 6 -10.10 -14.07 -0.97
CA ALA A 6 -10.28 -13.41 -2.27
C ALA A 6 -10.53 -11.92 -2.10
N GLN A 7 -11.33 -11.52 -1.11
CA GLN A 7 -11.63 -10.11 -0.84
C GLN A 7 -10.39 -9.34 -0.40
N VAL A 8 -9.54 -9.94 0.43
CA VAL A 8 -8.30 -9.32 0.87
C VAL A 8 -7.34 -9.13 -0.30
N LEU A 9 -7.25 -10.13 -1.20
CA LEU A 9 -6.42 -10.02 -2.39
C LEU A 9 -6.89 -8.90 -3.30
N VAL A 10 -8.20 -8.73 -3.45
CA VAL A 10 -8.78 -7.62 -4.22
C VAL A 10 -8.44 -6.29 -3.57
N ALA A 11 -8.57 -6.17 -2.24
CA ALA A 11 -8.23 -4.94 -1.53
C ALA A 11 -6.76 -4.57 -1.70
N ASN A 12 -5.88 -5.57 -1.64
CA ASN A 12 -4.45 -5.37 -1.86
C ASN A 12 -4.16 -4.89 -3.28
N GLU A 13 -4.79 -5.50 -4.28
CA GLU A 13 -4.65 -5.10 -5.68
C GLU A 13 -5.17 -3.67 -5.88
N THR A 14 -6.29 -3.32 -5.27
CA THR A 14 -6.85 -1.97 -5.34
C THR A 14 -5.87 -0.94 -4.78
N PHE A 15 -5.21 -1.26 -3.67
CA PHE A 15 -4.18 -0.39 -3.11
C PHE A 15 -3.05 -0.13 -4.11
N TYR A 16 -2.51 -1.19 -4.71
CA TYR A 16 -1.38 -1.03 -5.64
C TYR A 16 -1.78 -0.34 -6.94
N ARG A 17 -3.01 -0.55 -7.42
CA ARG A 17 -3.48 0.16 -8.62
C ARG A 17 -3.72 1.63 -8.33
N ALA A 18 -4.25 1.97 -7.14
CA ALA A 18 -4.38 3.36 -6.72
C ALA A 18 -3.00 4.05 -6.63
N PHE A 19 -2.01 3.34 -6.10
CA PHE A 19 -0.63 3.82 -6.03
C PHE A 19 -0.09 4.08 -7.44
N GLU A 20 -0.15 3.08 -8.30
CA GLU A 20 0.39 3.16 -9.67
C GLU A 20 -0.26 4.26 -10.49
N LYS A 21 -1.58 4.42 -10.36
CA LYS A 21 -2.34 5.43 -11.10
C LYS A 21 -2.27 6.81 -10.46
N LYS A 22 -1.65 6.93 -9.30
CA LYS A 22 -1.59 8.17 -8.54
C LYS A 22 -2.99 8.72 -8.27
N ASP A 23 -3.90 7.83 -7.90
CA ASP A 23 -5.32 8.15 -7.69
C ASP A 23 -5.59 8.28 -6.20
N ILE A 24 -5.62 9.51 -5.71
CA ILE A 24 -5.78 9.76 -4.28
C ILE A 24 -7.17 9.37 -3.77
N GLU A 25 -8.20 9.47 -4.60
CA GLU A 25 -9.54 9.09 -4.18
C GLU A 25 -9.66 7.56 -4.04
N ALA A 26 -9.09 6.81 -4.97
CA ALA A 26 -9.03 5.35 -4.86
C ALA A 26 -8.17 4.92 -3.66
N MET A 27 -7.06 5.61 -3.43
CA MET A 27 -6.20 5.37 -2.26
C MET A 27 -6.99 5.64 -0.97
N SER A 28 -7.75 6.73 -0.92
CA SER A 28 -8.59 7.07 0.22
C SER A 28 -9.64 5.99 0.52
N ALA A 29 -10.18 5.39 -0.53
CA ALA A 29 -11.25 4.38 -0.38
C ALA A 29 -10.73 3.05 0.19
N VAL A 30 -9.45 2.71 -0.01
CA VAL A 30 -8.90 1.43 0.46
C VAL A 30 -8.35 1.51 1.88
N TRP A 31 -7.97 2.70 2.35
CA TRP A 31 -7.43 2.87 3.70
C TRP A 31 -8.53 3.07 4.73
N SER A 32 -8.30 2.54 5.93
CA SER A 32 -9.08 2.93 7.10
C SER A 32 -8.77 4.39 7.44
N GLN A 33 -9.80 5.20 7.61
CA GLN A 33 -9.64 6.64 7.79
C GLN A 33 -9.58 7.07 9.26
N GLY A 34 -9.30 6.11 10.14
CA GLY A 34 -9.17 6.38 11.56
C GLY A 34 -7.78 6.86 11.96
N THR A 35 -7.65 7.11 13.25
CA THR A 35 -6.38 7.54 13.84
C THR A 35 -5.40 6.39 14.06
N GLY A 36 -5.89 5.14 13.96
CA GLY A 36 -5.06 3.96 14.19
C GLY A 36 -4.23 3.51 13.00
N SER A 37 -4.48 4.05 11.82
CA SER A 37 -3.75 3.65 10.61
C SER A 37 -2.29 4.12 10.67
N ARG A 38 -1.39 3.30 10.11
CA ARG A 38 0.05 3.57 10.10
C ARG A 38 0.61 3.32 8.70
N CYS A 39 1.53 4.17 8.28
CA CYS A 39 2.19 3.99 6.99
C CYS A 39 3.68 4.32 7.15
N ILE A 40 4.53 3.41 6.68
CA ILE A 40 5.97 3.61 6.68
C ILE A 40 6.44 3.38 5.23
N HIS A 41 6.76 4.48 4.55
CA HIS A 41 7.33 4.38 3.21
C HIS A 41 8.76 3.89 3.30
N PRO A 42 9.28 3.18 2.28
CA PRO A 42 10.63 2.61 2.35
C PRO A 42 11.67 3.65 2.75
N GLY A 43 12.43 3.34 3.81
CA GLY A 43 13.50 4.20 4.31
C GLY A 43 13.03 5.42 5.09
N ARG A 44 11.75 5.50 5.42
CA ARG A 44 11.17 6.67 6.09
C ARG A 44 10.65 6.33 7.47
N ASP A 45 10.29 7.36 8.21
CA ASP A 45 9.71 7.23 9.55
C ASP A 45 8.21 6.93 9.47
N VAL A 46 7.63 6.51 10.59
CA VAL A 46 6.22 6.14 10.68
C VAL A 46 5.32 7.37 10.58
N ILE A 47 4.27 7.24 9.77
CA ILE A 47 3.21 8.25 9.62
C ILE A 47 1.97 7.70 10.30
N ARG A 48 1.31 8.52 11.10
CA ARG A 48 0.19 8.10 11.96
C ARG A 48 -1.10 8.81 11.56
N GLY A 49 -2.15 8.01 11.34
CA GLY A 49 -3.49 8.50 11.05
C GLY A 49 -3.69 8.86 9.58
N TRP A 50 -4.93 8.67 9.13
CA TRP A 50 -5.24 8.83 7.70
C TRP A 50 -4.94 10.24 7.18
N LYS A 51 -5.19 11.28 7.95
CA LYS A 51 -4.96 12.64 7.51
C LYS A 51 -3.51 12.84 7.02
N ASP A 52 -2.54 12.41 7.81
CA ASP A 52 -1.13 12.58 7.47
C ASP A 52 -0.68 11.54 6.43
N ILE A 53 -1.25 10.34 6.48
CA ILE A 53 -0.98 9.30 5.47
C ILE A 53 -1.45 9.79 4.09
N ARG A 54 -2.66 10.36 4.01
CA ARG A 54 -3.18 10.91 2.76
C ARG A 54 -2.24 12.00 2.23
N TYR A 55 -1.81 12.90 3.09
CA TYR A 55 -0.90 13.97 2.70
C TYR A 55 0.40 13.38 2.11
N SER A 56 0.94 12.33 2.73
CA SER A 56 2.17 11.69 2.24
C SER A 56 1.97 11.11 0.84
N TRP A 57 0.84 10.46 0.58
CA TRP A 57 0.53 9.93 -0.75
C TRP A 57 0.35 11.05 -1.77
N GLU A 58 -0.33 12.13 -1.38
CA GLU A 58 -0.49 13.30 -2.26
C GLU A 58 0.85 13.87 -2.68
N GLN A 59 1.81 13.94 -1.75
CA GLN A 59 3.15 14.44 -2.06
C GLN A 59 3.91 13.50 -2.99
N ILE A 60 3.81 12.19 -2.77
CA ILE A 60 4.42 11.19 -3.66
C ILE A 60 3.84 11.33 -5.08
N PHE A 61 2.53 11.42 -5.20
CA PHE A 61 1.86 11.52 -6.50
C PHE A 61 2.23 12.79 -7.23
N LYS A 62 2.35 13.90 -6.50
CA LYS A 62 2.70 15.19 -7.06
C LYS A 62 4.13 15.21 -7.62
N LYS A 63 5.06 14.53 -6.95
CA LYS A 63 6.48 14.53 -7.32
C LYS A 63 6.84 13.49 -8.38
N THR A 64 5.96 12.52 -8.62
CA THR A 64 6.24 11.40 -9.52
C THR A 64 5.55 11.62 -10.86
N ASN A 65 6.35 11.72 -11.93
CA ASN A 65 5.81 11.94 -13.27
C ASN A 65 5.21 10.66 -13.86
N TYR A 66 5.84 9.52 -13.59
CA TYR A 66 5.44 8.23 -14.12
C TYR A 66 5.73 7.14 -13.10
N LEU A 67 4.87 6.13 -13.04
CA LEU A 67 4.96 5.09 -12.04
C LEU A 67 4.44 3.76 -12.60
N GLU A 68 5.27 2.71 -12.50
CA GLU A 68 4.86 1.33 -12.76
C GLU A 68 5.18 0.49 -11.54
N ILE A 69 4.26 -0.36 -11.16
CA ILE A 69 4.44 -1.23 -9.99
C ILE A 69 4.10 -2.66 -10.36
N GLU A 70 5.08 -3.55 -10.19
CA GLU A 70 4.86 -4.99 -10.25
C GLU A 70 4.90 -5.53 -8.84
N ILE A 71 3.96 -6.39 -8.50
CA ILE A 71 3.95 -7.01 -7.18
C ILE A 71 3.97 -8.53 -7.29
N GLU A 72 4.62 -9.16 -6.32
CA GLU A 72 4.56 -10.59 -6.12
C GLU A 72 4.14 -10.85 -4.69
N ILE A 73 3.02 -11.55 -4.51
CA ILE A 73 2.51 -11.85 -3.18
C ILE A 73 3.27 -13.05 -2.64
N MET A 74 4.00 -12.85 -1.54
CA MET A 74 4.83 -13.88 -0.92
C MET A 74 4.05 -14.66 0.13
N THR A 75 3.17 -14.00 0.86
CA THR A 75 2.39 -14.58 1.96
C THR A 75 1.05 -13.91 2.06
N THR A 76 -0.01 -14.69 2.29
CA THR A 76 -1.33 -14.17 2.61
C THR A 76 -1.86 -14.95 3.79
N GLU A 77 -2.16 -14.26 4.89
CA GLU A 77 -2.76 -14.84 6.08
C GLU A 77 -4.03 -14.07 6.43
N VAL A 78 -5.13 -14.79 6.60
CA VAL A 78 -6.44 -14.20 6.87
C VAL A 78 -7.03 -14.85 8.10
N SER A 79 -7.41 -14.05 9.09
CA SER A 79 -8.20 -14.50 10.22
C SER A 79 -9.54 -13.77 10.22
N GLU A 80 -10.31 -13.84 11.30
CA GLU A 80 -11.69 -13.34 11.29
C GLU A 80 -11.79 -11.85 10.97
N THR A 81 -10.92 -11.04 11.57
CA THR A 81 -11.00 -9.59 11.46
C THR A 81 -9.72 -8.95 10.97
N ILE A 82 -8.64 -9.71 10.91
CA ILE A 82 -7.32 -9.18 10.51
C ILE A 82 -6.75 -10.07 9.40
N ALA A 83 -6.12 -9.45 8.44
CA ALA A 83 -5.37 -10.15 7.41
C ALA A 83 -4.06 -9.42 7.16
N TYR A 84 -3.03 -10.16 6.78
CA TYR A 84 -1.80 -9.51 6.35
C TYR A 84 -1.24 -10.19 5.11
N LEU A 85 -0.55 -9.40 4.30
CA LEU A 85 0.17 -9.89 3.14
C LEU A 85 1.61 -9.40 3.23
N ILE A 86 2.52 -10.26 2.78
CA ILE A 86 3.90 -9.86 2.52
C ILE A 86 4.05 -9.85 1.00
N VAL A 87 4.50 -8.72 0.48
CA VAL A 87 4.51 -8.45 -0.95
C VAL A 87 5.88 -7.96 -1.37
N ASN A 88 6.42 -8.54 -2.44
CA ASN A 88 7.60 -7.97 -3.09
C ASN A 88 7.11 -6.91 -4.07
N GLU A 89 7.61 -5.69 -3.94
CA GLU A 89 7.25 -4.55 -4.78
C GLU A 89 8.42 -4.18 -5.67
N LYS A 90 8.20 -4.16 -6.97
CA LYS A 90 9.17 -3.61 -7.92
C LYS A 90 8.58 -2.35 -8.51
N VAL A 91 9.23 -1.23 -8.28
CA VAL A 91 8.71 0.09 -8.63
C VAL A 91 9.64 0.76 -9.62
N LEU A 92 9.10 1.20 -10.74
CA LEU A 92 9.78 2.06 -11.69
C LEU A 92 9.15 3.44 -11.58
N GLN A 93 9.95 4.44 -11.25
CA GLN A 93 9.51 5.83 -11.10
C GLN A 93 10.27 6.73 -12.06
N VAL A 94 9.59 7.75 -12.55
CA VAL A 94 10.25 8.87 -13.24
C VAL A 94 9.97 10.12 -12.41
N ILE A 95 11.03 10.71 -11.88
CA ILE A 95 10.97 11.90 -11.02
C ILE A 95 11.96 12.91 -11.58
N GLY A 96 11.46 14.07 -12.02
CA GLY A 96 12.31 15.11 -12.58
C GLY A 96 13.12 14.64 -13.80
N GLY A 97 12.53 13.79 -14.63
CA GLY A 97 13.18 13.23 -15.82
C GLY A 97 14.14 12.08 -15.55
N ARG A 98 14.29 11.65 -14.29
CA ARG A 98 15.19 10.55 -13.92
C ARG A 98 14.40 9.27 -13.69
N ARG A 99 14.88 8.18 -14.28
CA ARG A 99 14.30 6.84 -14.07
C ARG A 99 14.96 6.21 -12.85
N ILE A 100 14.12 5.82 -11.89
CA ILE A 100 14.58 5.20 -10.65
C ILE A 100 13.86 3.88 -10.51
N LYS A 101 14.63 2.80 -10.35
CA LYS A 101 14.08 1.47 -10.05
C LYS A 101 14.36 1.15 -8.60
N ALA A 102 13.34 0.69 -7.90
CA ALA A 102 13.46 0.32 -6.50
C ALA A 102 12.72 -0.99 -6.25
N GLU A 103 13.21 -1.74 -5.28
CA GLU A 103 12.58 -2.98 -4.85
C GLU A 103 12.42 -2.94 -3.35
N SER A 104 11.26 -3.38 -2.86
CA SER A 104 10.94 -3.38 -1.44
C SER A 104 10.19 -4.64 -1.07
N ILE A 105 10.28 -5.02 0.20
CA ILE A 105 9.35 -5.98 0.79
C ILE A 105 8.38 -5.16 1.62
N ALA A 106 7.09 -5.32 1.37
CA ALA A 106 6.07 -4.60 2.11
C ALA A 106 5.22 -5.57 2.92
N THR A 107 4.82 -5.13 4.11
CA THR A 107 3.81 -5.81 4.91
C THR A 107 2.57 -4.93 4.91
N ASN A 108 1.46 -5.50 4.44
CA ASN A 108 0.18 -4.82 4.38
C ASN A 108 -0.78 -5.52 5.32
N VAL A 109 -1.33 -4.79 6.29
CA VAL A 109 -2.28 -5.32 7.25
C VAL A 109 -3.64 -4.70 6.97
N PHE A 110 -4.64 -5.57 6.82
CA PHE A 110 -6.03 -5.18 6.57
C PHE A 110 -6.88 -5.58 7.76
N GLU A 111 -7.88 -4.76 8.06
CA GLU A 111 -8.86 -5.05 9.10
C GLU A 111 -10.24 -5.06 8.47
N ARG A 112 -11.04 -6.07 8.85
CA ARG A 112 -12.42 -6.14 8.38
C ARG A 112 -13.31 -5.29 9.28
N MET A 113 -14.01 -4.36 8.66
CA MET A 113 -14.98 -3.50 9.33
C MET A 113 -16.28 -3.60 8.55
N ALA A 114 -17.37 -3.96 9.23
CA ALA A 114 -18.62 -4.37 8.61
C ALA A 114 -18.35 -5.57 7.70
N SER A 115 -18.46 -5.45 6.40
CA SER A 115 -18.22 -6.57 5.48
C SER A 115 -17.09 -6.26 4.49
N SER A 116 -16.28 -5.24 4.78
CA SER A 116 -15.22 -4.79 3.89
C SER A 116 -13.87 -4.78 4.60
N TRP A 117 -12.81 -4.96 3.81
CA TRP A 117 -11.44 -4.97 4.31
C TRP A 117 -10.78 -3.63 3.99
N TYR A 118 -10.19 -3.02 5.02
CA TYR A 118 -9.51 -1.72 4.90
C TYR A 118 -8.07 -1.84 5.34
N LEU A 119 -7.18 -1.18 4.61
CA LEU A 119 -5.77 -1.13 4.95
C LEU A 119 -5.58 -0.30 6.21
N VAL A 120 -4.91 -0.88 7.22
CA VAL A 120 -4.64 -0.18 8.48
C VAL A 120 -3.14 -0.01 8.73
N HIS A 121 -2.31 -0.72 7.98
CA HIS A 121 -0.86 -0.64 8.15
C HIS A 121 -0.17 -1.02 6.84
N HIS A 122 0.72 -0.16 6.38
CA HIS A 122 1.58 -0.44 5.25
C HIS A 122 3.01 -0.10 5.65
N HIS A 123 3.91 -1.06 5.52
CA HIS A 123 5.32 -0.85 5.85
C HIS A 123 6.18 -1.42 4.71
N GLY A 124 6.79 -0.53 3.94
CA GLY A 124 7.74 -0.91 2.92
C GLY A 124 9.17 -0.86 3.46
N SER A 125 9.93 -1.91 3.18
CA SER A 125 11.33 -2.01 3.56
C SER A 125 12.17 -2.16 2.31
N PRO A 126 13.12 -1.26 2.03
CA PRO A 126 13.92 -1.37 0.80
C PRO A 126 14.81 -2.60 0.81
N ILE A 127 14.90 -3.26 -0.34
CA ILE A 127 15.85 -4.36 -0.52
C ILE A 127 17.13 -3.75 -1.05
N MET A 128 18.20 -3.94 -0.30
CA MET A 128 19.51 -3.41 -0.65
C MET A 128 20.29 -4.50 -1.38
N ARG A 129 20.49 -4.30 -2.68
CA ARG A 129 21.23 -5.25 -3.51
C ARG A 129 22.50 -4.66 -4.07
#